data_a97a9c527f2a9a72f7197b9c053941a2
#
_entry.id   a97a9c527f2a9a72f7197b9c053941a2
#
_cell.length_a   1.000
_cell.length_b   1.000
_cell.length_c   1.000
_cell.angle_alpha   90.00
_cell.angle_beta   90.00
_cell.angle_gamma   90.00
#
_symmetry.space_group_name_H-M   'P 1'
#
loop_
_entity.id
_entity.type
_entity.pdbx_description
1 polymer ?
#
loop_
_entity_poly.entity_id
_entity_poly.type
_entity_poly.pdbx_seq_one_letter_code
_entity_poly.pdbx_strand_id
1 'polypeptide(L)'
;REKVIAHSIFLLGSIIVLYPFFSILFLALSEPGKRISGFTVPSGIYFDNFVKAWTNGGFSNGLFNSFIVVFGVVSITIFCSTLAAYAFEKLDILGVTPLFALLLIGLVLPYESIVISLYYTMKSYNLSNTYWSLILPQIGLSIPFSIFWLRASFKAIPNSLSEAAMIEGADRLTIL
;
A
#
# COMPACT_ATOMS: atom_id res chain seq x y z
N ARG A 1 33.08 15.46 -15.04
CA ARG A 1 33.51 15.17 -13.65
C ARG A 1 32.29 15.02 -12.74
N GLU A 2 31.33 15.93 -12.75
CA GLU A 2 30.13 15.85 -11.89
C GLU A 2 29.32 14.57 -12.13
N LYS A 3 29.11 14.15 -13.39
CA LYS A 3 28.41 12.88 -13.70
C LYS A 3 29.13 11.66 -13.12
N VAL A 4 30.46 11.64 -13.16
CA VAL A 4 31.25 10.53 -12.60
C VAL A 4 31.09 10.47 -11.08
N ILE A 5 31.18 11.62 -10.42
CA ILE A 5 30.98 11.71 -8.95
C ILE A 5 29.56 11.26 -8.59
N ALA A 6 28.53 11.73 -9.31
CA ALA A 6 27.16 11.33 -9.07
C ALA A 6 26.97 9.81 -9.23
N HIS A 7 27.47 9.21 -10.30
CA HIS A 7 27.40 7.76 -10.50
C HIS A 7 28.15 6.98 -9.45
N SER A 8 29.31 7.47 -8.99
CA SER A 8 30.05 6.81 -7.91
C SER A 8 29.29 6.83 -6.58
N ILE A 9 28.64 7.96 -6.25
CA ILE A 9 27.80 8.07 -5.05
C ILE A 9 26.60 7.11 -5.14
N PHE A 10 25.91 7.08 -6.29
CA PHE A 10 24.79 6.15 -6.49
C PHE A 10 25.21 4.70 -6.44
N LEU A 11 26.37 4.35 -7.01
CA LEU A 11 26.91 2.99 -6.97
C LEU A 11 27.21 2.56 -5.54
N LEU A 12 27.91 3.41 -4.78
CA LEU A 12 28.21 3.14 -3.36
C LEU A 12 26.92 3.01 -2.54
N GLY A 13 25.97 3.91 -2.71
CA GLY A 13 24.67 3.84 -2.07
C GLY A 13 23.92 2.54 -2.42
N SER A 14 23.92 2.14 -3.69
CA SER A 14 23.30 0.90 -4.14
C SER A 14 23.94 -0.34 -3.51
N ILE A 15 25.27 -0.38 -3.40
CA ILE A 15 25.98 -1.50 -2.75
C ILE A 15 25.57 -1.60 -1.28
N ILE A 16 25.54 -0.48 -0.56
CA ILE A 16 25.17 -0.45 0.86
C ILE A 16 23.73 -0.94 1.05
N VAL A 17 22.80 -0.48 0.21
CA VAL A 17 21.38 -0.86 0.29
C VAL A 17 21.17 -2.33 -0.11
N LEU A 18 21.89 -2.82 -1.13
CA LEU A 18 21.72 -4.18 -1.62
C LEU A 18 22.45 -5.24 -0.76
N TYR A 19 23.45 -4.83 0.00
CA TYR A 19 24.23 -5.74 0.85
C TYR A 19 23.39 -6.64 1.76
N PRO A 20 22.42 -6.14 2.55
CA PRO A 20 21.62 -6.99 3.41
C PRO A 20 20.73 -7.97 2.61
N PHE A 21 20.24 -7.59 1.44
CA PHE A 21 19.45 -8.47 0.59
C PHE A 21 20.27 -9.64 0.05
N PHE A 22 21.47 -9.38 -0.45
CA PHE A 22 22.39 -10.45 -0.88
C PHE A 22 22.84 -11.32 0.28
N SER A 23 23.08 -10.74 1.46
CA SER A 23 23.44 -11.49 2.66
C SER A 23 22.33 -12.48 3.06
N ILE A 24 21.08 -12.03 3.08
CA ILE A 24 19.93 -12.89 3.37
C ILE A 24 19.75 -13.97 2.29
N LEU A 25 19.89 -13.62 1.02
CA LEU A 25 19.79 -14.58 -0.08
C LEU A 25 20.87 -15.68 0.02
N PHE A 26 22.12 -15.31 0.28
CA PHE A 26 23.21 -16.26 0.44
C PHE A 26 23.02 -17.14 1.69
N LEU A 27 22.51 -16.56 2.78
CA LEU A 27 22.13 -17.33 3.95
C LEU A 27 21.04 -18.35 3.64
N ALA A 28 19.99 -17.94 2.92
CA ALA A 28 18.89 -18.82 2.51
C ALA A 28 19.34 -19.97 1.60
N LEU A 29 20.38 -19.76 0.81
CA LEU A 29 20.96 -20.77 -0.10
C LEU A 29 22.06 -21.59 0.57
N SER A 30 22.45 -21.31 1.79
CA SER A 30 23.55 -21.99 2.49
C SER A 30 23.11 -23.29 3.16
N GLU A 31 24.08 -24.11 3.51
CA GLU A 31 23.88 -25.41 4.17
C GLU A 31 23.11 -25.23 5.50
N PRO A 32 22.08 -26.05 5.74
CA PRO A 32 21.30 -25.99 6.97
C PRO A 32 22.16 -26.24 8.21
N GLY A 33 21.99 -25.39 9.25
CA GLY A 33 22.70 -25.53 10.52
C GLY A 33 24.12 -24.96 10.56
N LYS A 34 24.67 -24.50 9.43
CA LYS A 34 25.96 -23.83 9.40
C LYS A 34 25.82 -22.40 9.96
N ARG A 35 26.57 -22.11 11.04
CA ARG A 35 26.63 -20.74 11.55
C ARG A 35 27.43 -19.88 10.57
N ILE A 36 26.76 -18.98 9.90
CA ILE A 36 27.37 -18.02 8.98
C ILE A 36 27.46 -16.67 9.71
N SER A 37 28.65 -16.16 9.80
CA SER A 37 28.90 -14.81 10.32
C SER A 37 29.37 -13.92 9.17
N GLY A 38 28.68 -12.81 8.93
CA GLY A 38 28.99 -11.87 7.86
C GLY A 38 28.58 -12.31 6.46
N PHE A 39 29.18 -11.67 5.46
CA PHE A 39 28.92 -11.96 4.06
C PHE A 39 29.73 -13.19 3.61
N THR A 40 29.07 -14.31 3.48
CA THR A 40 29.70 -15.57 3.05
C THR A 40 28.99 -16.11 1.82
N VAL A 41 29.72 -16.32 0.74
CA VAL A 41 29.17 -16.96 -0.46
C VAL A 41 28.90 -18.43 -0.15
N PRO A 42 27.70 -18.96 -0.43
CA PRO A 42 27.39 -20.34 -0.14
C PRO A 42 28.28 -21.31 -0.94
N SER A 43 28.74 -22.39 -0.30
CA SER A 43 29.52 -23.45 -0.90
C SER A 43 28.70 -24.38 -1.82
N GLY A 44 27.38 -24.26 -1.76
CA GLY A 44 26.41 -25.01 -2.58
C GLY A 44 25.05 -24.31 -2.55
N ILE A 45 24.14 -24.69 -3.43
CA ILE A 45 22.81 -24.10 -3.52
C ILE A 45 21.80 -25.07 -2.90
N TYR A 46 21.26 -24.74 -1.73
CA TYR A 46 20.32 -25.56 -0.97
C TYR A 46 18.89 -25.01 -1.08
N PHE A 47 18.19 -25.42 -2.13
CA PHE A 47 16.78 -25.01 -2.32
C PHE A 47 15.82 -25.61 -1.28
N ASP A 48 16.20 -26.68 -0.62
CA ASP A 48 15.44 -27.30 0.46
C ASP A 48 15.07 -26.32 1.59
N ASN A 49 15.90 -25.30 1.82
CA ASN A 49 15.60 -24.27 2.81
C ASN A 49 14.33 -23.50 2.47
N PHE A 50 14.08 -23.23 1.20
CA PHE A 50 12.87 -22.55 0.75
C PHE A 50 11.64 -23.46 0.91
N VAL A 51 11.76 -24.75 0.59
CA VAL A 51 10.69 -25.73 0.77
C VAL A 51 10.34 -25.85 2.27
N LYS A 52 11.35 -25.98 3.13
CA LYS A 52 11.18 -26.04 4.58
C LYS A 52 10.57 -24.75 5.14
N ALA A 53 11.04 -23.60 4.70
CA ALA A 53 10.48 -22.31 5.09
C ALA A 53 9.00 -22.21 4.68
N TRP A 54 8.68 -22.62 3.45
CA TRP A 54 7.32 -22.60 2.93
C TRP A 54 6.38 -23.49 3.73
N THR A 55 6.79 -24.74 3.96
CA THR A 55 5.95 -25.72 4.67
C THR A 55 5.85 -25.44 6.16
N ASN A 56 7.00 -25.22 6.83
CA ASN A 56 7.04 -25.02 8.28
C ASN A 56 6.55 -23.62 8.70
N GLY A 57 6.72 -22.63 7.83
CA GLY A 57 6.27 -21.26 8.08
C GLY A 57 4.79 -21.03 7.76
N GLY A 58 4.08 -22.01 7.23
CA GLY A 58 2.67 -21.86 6.88
C GLY A 58 2.41 -20.79 5.79
N PHE A 59 3.37 -20.57 4.89
CA PHE A 59 3.32 -19.49 3.91
C PHE A 59 2.05 -19.51 3.05
N SER A 60 1.57 -20.71 2.66
CA SER A 60 0.36 -20.82 1.83
C SER A 60 -0.85 -20.18 2.54
N ASN A 61 -1.05 -20.49 3.82
CA ASN A 61 -2.15 -19.92 4.60
C ASN A 61 -1.95 -18.42 4.84
N GLY A 62 -0.72 -18.00 5.12
CA GLY A 62 -0.37 -16.59 5.30
C GLY A 62 -0.65 -15.77 4.04
N LEU A 63 -0.23 -16.26 2.88
CA LEU A 63 -0.47 -15.61 1.60
C LEU A 63 -1.96 -15.53 1.24
N PHE A 64 -2.70 -16.63 1.49
CA PHE A 64 -4.14 -16.63 1.23
C PHE A 64 -4.87 -15.62 2.11
N ASN A 65 -4.56 -15.58 3.41
CA ASN A 65 -5.12 -14.61 4.34
C ASN A 65 -4.77 -13.16 3.94
N SER A 66 -3.50 -12.94 3.57
CA SER A 66 -3.06 -11.62 3.09
C SER A 66 -3.77 -11.21 1.81
N PHE A 67 -4.00 -12.16 0.88
CA PHE A 67 -4.73 -11.90 -0.36
C PHE A 67 -6.18 -11.46 -0.07
N ILE A 68 -6.88 -12.14 0.85
CA ILE A 68 -8.24 -11.75 1.25
C ILE A 68 -8.27 -10.32 1.80
N VAL A 69 -7.34 -10.01 2.72
CA VAL A 69 -7.26 -8.68 3.34
C VAL A 69 -6.95 -7.61 2.29
N VAL A 70 -5.92 -7.82 1.48
CA VAL A 70 -5.51 -6.87 0.44
C VAL A 70 -6.61 -6.65 -0.58
N PHE A 71 -7.24 -7.73 -1.06
CA PHE A 71 -8.33 -7.63 -2.01
C PHE A 71 -9.51 -6.82 -1.44
N GLY A 72 -9.90 -7.10 -0.19
CA GLY A 72 -10.96 -6.34 0.48
C GLY A 72 -10.61 -4.86 0.66
N VAL A 73 -9.40 -4.57 1.17
CA VAL A 73 -8.93 -3.19 1.37
C VAL A 73 -8.88 -2.43 0.04
N VAL A 74 -8.21 -2.99 -0.96
CA VAL A 74 -7.98 -2.30 -2.24
C VAL A 74 -9.30 -2.05 -2.96
N SER A 75 -10.18 -3.06 -3.07
CA SER A 75 -11.46 -2.92 -3.77
C SER A 75 -12.35 -1.86 -3.14
N ILE A 76 -12.52 -1.89 -1.82
CA ILE A 76 -13.36 -0.93 -1.12
C ILE A 76 -12.75 0.47 -1.14
N THR A 77 -11.42 0.57 -0.92
CA THR A 77 -10.71 1.86 -0.95
C THR A 77 -10.81 2.51 -2.33
N ILE A 78 -10.54 1.78 -3.41
CA ILE A 78 -10.64 2.34 -4.77
C ILE A 78 -12.07 2.79 -5.05
N PHE A 79 -13.06 1.95 -4.77
CA PHE A 79 -14.45 2.30 -5.00
C PHE A 79 -14.87 3.57 -4.27
N CYS A 80 -14.68 3.61 -2.95
CA CYS A 80 -15.05 4.77 -2.14
C CYS A 80 -14.26 6.03 -2.51
N SER A 81 -12.96 5.88 -2.74
CA SER A 81 -12.10 7.02 -3.05
C SER A 81 -12.36 7.60 -4.44
N THR A 82 -12.72 6.76 -5.42
CA THR A 82 -13.08 7.23 -6.76
C THR A 82 -14.34 8.09 -6.70
N LEU A 83 -15.38 7.60 -6.03
CA LEU A 83 -16.63 8.37 -5.86
C LEU A 83 -16.39 9.69 -5.12
N ALA A 84 -15.64 9.63 -4.02
CA ALA A 84 -15.32 10.83 -3.22
C ALA A 84 -14.45 11.83 -3.98
N ALA A 85 -13.42 11.37 -4.67
CA ALA A 85 -12.53 12.23 -5.44
C ALA A 85 -13.24 12.90 -6.62
N TYR A 86 -14.11 12.16 -7.32
CA TYR A 86 -14.98 12.71 -8.36
C TYR A 86 -15.91 13.78 -7.79
N ALA A 87 -16.57 13.47 -6.66
CA ALA A 87 -17.46 14.42 -6.01
C ALA A 87 -16.72 15.71 -5.60
N PHE A 88 -15.51 15.58 -5.05
CA PHE A 88 -14.71 16.73 -4.61
C PHE A 88 -14.17 17.59 -5.75
N GLU A 89 -13.96 17.04 -6.93
CA GLU A 89 -13.36 17.79 -8.05
C GLU A 89 -14.35 18.20 -9.13
N LYS A 90 -15.41 17.41 -9.32
CA LYS A 90 -16.34 17.61 -10.45
C LYS A 90 -17.73 18.08 -10.02
N LEU A 91 -18.05 18.03 -8.73
CA LEU A 91 -19.35 18.49 -8.23
C LEU A 91 -19.17 19.75 -7.40
N ASP A 92 -20.08 20.72 -7.58
CA ASP A 92 -20.10 21.96 -6.80
C ASP A 92 -20.73 21.71 -5.42
N ILE A 93 -19.96 21.06 -4.53
CA ILE A 93 -20.39 20.74 -3.16
C ILE A 93 -19.90 21.81 -2.22
N LEU A 94 -20.81 22.41 -1.46
CA LEU A 94 -20.48 23.38 -0.42
C LEU A 94 -19.61 22.70 0.66
N GLY A 95 -18.48 23.33 1.03
CA GLY A 95 -17.62 22.81 2.09
C GLY A 95 -16.58 21.76 1.66
N VAL A 96 -16.41 21.51 0.36
CA VAL A 96 -15.38 20.56 -0.17
C VAL A 96 -13.99 20.90 0.35
N THR A 97 -13.59 22.18 0.33
CA THR A 97 -12.24 22.59 0.72
C THR A 97 -11.91 22.27 2.18
N PRO A 98 -12.70 22.65 3.17
CA PRO A 98 -12.41 22.30 4.56
C PRO A 98 -12.53 20.78 4.82
N LEU A 99 -13.45 20.09 4.16
CA LEU A 99 -13.56 18.63 4.29
C LEU A 99 -12.33 17.91 3.74
N PHE A 100 -11.84 18.36 2.58
CA PHE A 100 -10.60 17.82 2.01
C PHE A 100 -9.38 18.13 2.89
N ALA A 101 -9.29 19.34 3.47
CA ALA A 101 -8.22 19.67 4.40
C ALA A 101 -8.26 18.78 5.66
N LEU A 102 -9.45 18.46 6.17
CA LEU A 102 -9.63 17.53 7.28
C LEU A 102 -9.12 16.12 6.94
N LEU A 103 -9.41 15.64 5.74
CA LEU A 103 -8.88 14.35 5.25
C LEU A 103 -7.35 14.34 5.18
N LEU A 104 -6.73 15.45 4.75
CA LEU A 104 -5.27 15.55 4.68
C LEU A 104 -4.61 15.54 6.06
N ILE A 105 -5.27 16.06 7.10
CA ILE A 105 -4.79 15.95 8.47
C ILE A 105 -4.65 14.48 8.88
N GLY A 106 -5.55 13.62 8.43
CA GLY A 106 -5.48 12.17 8.67
C GLY A 106 -4.23 11.50 8.13
N LEU A 107 -3.60 12.05 7.07
CA LEU A 107 -2.34 11.52 6.52
C LEU A 107 -1.11 11.79 7.41
N VAL A 108 -1.20 12.81 8.26
CA VAL A 108 -0.08 13.22 9.12
C VAL A 108 -0.09 12.45 10.44
N LEU A 109 -1.20 11.81 10.78
CA LEU A 109 -1.30 11.04 12.02
C LEU A 109 -0.40 9.80 11.96
N PRO A 110 0.53 9.63 12.92
CA PRO A 110 1.35 8.44 12.97
C PRO A 110 0.49 7.22 13.33
N TYR A 111 0.57 6.18 12.50
CA TYR A 111 -0.20 4.94 12.69
C TYR A 111 0.00 4.33 14.07
N GLU A 112 1.23 4.39 14.58
CA GLU A 112 1.61 3.86 15.89
C GLU A 112 0.81 4.48 17.04
N SER A 113 0.38 5.72 16.89
CA SER A 113 -0.38 6.43 17.91
C SER A 113 -1.83 5.97 18.03
N ILE A 114 -2.37 5.37 16.97
CA ILE A 114 -3.80 4.99 16.90
C ILE A 114 -4.03 3.48 16.93
N VAL A 115 -2.99 2.66 16.73
CA VAL A 115 -3.12 1.20 16.60
C VAL A 115 -3.77 0.55 17.82
N ILE A 116 -3.43 1.02 19.02
CA ILE A 116 -3.98 0.50 20.28
C ILE A 116 -5.48 0.82 20.37
N SER A 117 -5.85 2.06 20.05
CA SER A 117 -7.26 2.49 20.04
C SER A 117 -8.08 1.73 19.00
N LEU A 118 -7.51 1.48 17.82
CA LEU A 118 -8.13 0.67 16.75
C LEU A 118 -8.37 -0.77 17.22
N TYR A 119 -7.41 -1.37 17.92
CA TYR A 119 -7.58 -2.72 18.48
C TYR A 119 -8.78 -2.78 19.43
N TYR A 120 -8.87 -1.85 20.40
CA TYR A 120 -9.99 -1.83 21.34
C TYR A 120 -11.33 -1.51 20.64
N THR A 121 -11.31 -0.67 19.62
CA THR A 121 -12.49 -0.39 18.80
C THR A 121 -12.97 -1.65 18.08
N MET A 122 -12.09 -2.37 17.41
CA MET A 122 -12.47 -3.63 16.75
C MET A 122 -12.95 -4.68 17.74
N LYS A 123 -12.34 -4.73 18.93
CA LYS A 123 -12.77 -5.62 20.01
C LYS A 123 -14.18 -5.28 20.52
N SER A 124 -14.51 -4.00 20.68
CA SER A 124 -15.84 -3.57 21.14
C SER A 124 -16.96 -3.90 20.13
N TYR A 125 -16.62 -3.96 18.86
CA TYR A 125 -17.53 -4.40 17.78
C TYR A 125 -17.58 -5.92 17.60
N ASN A 126 -16.89 -6.71 18.44
CA ASN A 126 -16.77 -8.18 18.33
C ASN A 126 -16.15 -8.63 17.00
N LEU A 127 -15.29 -7.79 16.39
CA LEU A 127 -14.59 -8.09 15.14
C LEU A 127 -13.19 -8.69 15.36
N SER A 128 -12.75 -8.90 16.59
CA SER A 128 -11.46 -9.52 16.91
C SER A 128 -11.33 -10.89 16.23
N ASN A 129 -10.13 -11.21 15.74
CA ASN A 129 -9.82 -12.45 15.03
C ASN A 129 -10.64 -12.69 13.74
N THR A 130 -11.15 -11.63 13.11
CA THR A 130 -11.78 -11.67 11.80
C THR A 130 -10.94 -10.87 10.80
N TYR A 131 -11.10 -11.12 9.49
CA TYR A 131 -10.47 -10.30 8.45
C TYR A 131 -10.91 -8.83 8.52
N TRP A 132 -12.13 -8.56 8.99
CA TRP A 132 -12.67 -7.20 9.13
C TRP A 132 -11.90 -6.34 10.14
N SER A 133 -11.29 -6.98 11.17
CA SER A 133 -10.44 -6.25 12.13
C SER A 133 -9.17 -5.66 11.50
N LEU A 134 -8.75 -6.17 10.35
CA LEU A 134 -7.63 -5.65 9.56
C LEU A 134 -8.13 -4.78 8.41
N ILE A 135 -9.19 -5.21 7.72
CA ILE A 135 -9.70 -4.54 6.51
C ILE A 135 -10.23 -3.14 6.84
N LEU A 136 -11.11 -3.00 7.84
CA LEU A 136 -11.78 -1.73 8.13
C LEU A 136 -10.80 -0.61 8.54
N PRO A 137 -9.86 -0.84 9.48
CA PRO A 137 -8.87 0.17 9.81
C PRO A 137 -8.00 0.56 8.62
N GLN A 138 -7.57 -0.44 7.83
CA GLN A 138 -6.70 -0.20 6.69
C GLN A 138 -7.39 0.61 5.59
N ILE A 139 -8.69 0.39 5.34
CA ILE A 139 -9.51 1.22 4.45
C ILE A 139 -9.50 2.67 4.95
N GLY A 140 -9.82 2.89 6.24
CA GLY A 140 -9.87 4.23 6.82
C GLY A 140 -8.56 4.99 6.67
N LEU A 141 -7.42 4.31 6.84
CA LEU A 141 -6.09 4.90 6.70
C LEU A 141 -5.70 5.15 5.23
N SER A 142 -6.20 4.34 4.30
CA SER A 142 -5.85 4.42 2.89
C SER A 142 -6.70 5.44 2.11
N ILE A 143 -7.94 5.67 2.52
CA ILE A 143 -8.89 6.57 1.84
C ILE A 143 -8.33 7.99 1.65
N PRO A 144 -7.77 8.68 2.66
CA PRO A 144 -7.29 10.05 2.49
C PRO A 144 -6.24 10.20 1.39
N PHE A 145 -5.26 9.30 1.37
CA PHE A 145 -4.22 9.28 0.34
C PHE A 145 -4.80 8.97 -1.05
N SER A 146 -5.70 8.00 -1.12
CA SER A 146 -6.34 7.60 -2.38
C SER A 146 -7.19 8.73 -2.97
N ILE A 147 -7.96 9.43 -2.14
CA ILE A 147 -8.73 10.61 -2.56
C ILE A 147 -7.80 11.72 -3.04
N PHE A 148 -6.72 12.01 -2.30
CA PHE A 148 -5.74 13.02 -2.69
C PHE A 148 -5.17 12.76 -4.08
N TRP A 149 -4.77 11.52 -4.33
CA TRP A 149 -4.18 11.11 -5.61
C TRP A 149 -5.19 11.13 -6.76
N LEU A 150 -6.36 10.52 -6.55
CA LEU A 150 -7.41 10.46 -7.56
C LEU A 150 -8.00 11.84 -7.90
N ARG A 151 -8.12 12.72 -6.91
CA ARG A 151 -8.55 14.10 -7.13
C ARG A 151 -7.62 14.84 -8.09
N ALA A 152 -6.30 14.66 -7.95
CA ALA A 152 -5.33 15.24 -8.88
C ALA A 152 -5.53 14.73 -10.31
N SER A 153 -5.86 13.45 -10.46
CA SER A 153 -6.17 12.83 -11.76
C SER A 153 -7.47 13.39 -12.35
N PHE A 154 -8.53 13.50 -11.59
CA PHE A 154 -9.79 14.09 -12.05
C PHE A 154 -9.66 15.57 -12.42
N LYS A 155 -8.81 16.33 -11.71
CA LYS A 155 -8.50 17.71 -12.01
C LYS A 155 -7.83 17.89 -13.38
N ALA A 156 -7.04 16.91 -13.82
CA ALA A 156 -6.37 16.94 -15.12
C ALA A 156 -7.33 16.73 -16.30
N ILE A 157 -8.55 16.23 -16.06
CA ILE A 157 -9.56 16.00 -17.09
C ILE A 157 -10.30 17.33 -17.35
N PRO A 158 -10.29 17.88 -18.60
CA PRO A 158 -11.01 19.10 -18.92
C PRO A 158 -12.52 18.94 -18.70
N ASN A 159 -13.16 19.97 -18.12
CA ASN A 159 -14.61 19.94 -17.89
C ASN A 159 -15.42 19.91 -19.20
N SER A 160 -14.86 20.45 -20.30
CA SER A 160 -15.50 20.38 -21.61
C SER A 160 -15.85 18.95 -22.09
N LEU A 161 -15.09 17.94 -21.65
CA LEU A 161 -15.40 16.55 -21.98
C LEU A 161 -16.67 16.08 -21.24
N SER A 162 -16.79 16.42 -19.98
CA SER A 162 -18.00 16.11 -19.19
C SER A 162 -19.22 16.86 -19.72
N GLU A 163 -19.06 18.13 -20.10
CA GLU A 163 -20.10 18.97 -20.69
C GLU A 163 -20.58 18.41 -22.05
N ALA A 164 -19.64 18.00 -22.92
CA ALA A 164 -19.98 17.37 -24.19
C ALA A 164 -20.77 16.06 -23.98
N ALA A 165 -20.34 15.21 -23.04
CA ALA A 165 -21.05 13.98 -22.70
C ALA A 165 -22.48 14.25 -22.18
N MET A 166 -22.67 15.29 -21.36
CA MET A 166 -23.99 15.70 -20.89
C MET A 166 -24.91 16.17 -22.05
N ILE A 167 -24.37 16.85 -23.04
CA ILE A 167 -25.12 17.27 -24.24
C ILE A 167 -25.58 16.04 -25.04
N GLU A 168 -24.76 14.98 -25.08
CA GLU A 168 -25.08 13.70 -25.71
C GLU A 168 -26.03 12.84 -24.87
N GLY A 169 -26.45 13.31 -23.69
CA GLY A 169 -27.43 12.64 -22.83
C GLY A 169 -26.84 11.70 -21.79
N ALA A 170 -25.51 11.72 -21.57
CA ALA A 170 -24.88 10.94 -20.51
C ALA A 170 -25.27 11.47 -19.12
N ASP A 171 -25.64 10.58 -18.22
CA ASP A 171 -25.85 10.91 -16.82
C ASP A 171 -24.52 10.98 -16.05
N ARG A 172 -24.59 11.45 -14.81
CA ARG A 172 -23.36 11.64 -13.97
C ARG A 172 -22.63 10.33 -13.66
N LEU A 173 -23.34 9.20 -13.63
CA LEU A 173 -22.72 7.89 -13.40
C LEU A 173 -22.01 7.39 -14.66
N THR A 174 -22.56 7.71 -15.83
CA THR A 174 -21.93 7.38 -17.12
C THR A 174 -20.66 8.18 -17.37
N ILE A 175 -20.59 9.41 -16.83
CA ILE A 175 -19.42 10.30 -16.95
C ILE A 175 -18.29 9.94 -15.96
N LEU A 176 -18.61 9.26 -14.85
CA LEU A 176 -17.65 8.79 -13.85
C LEU A 176 -16.77 7.69 -14.41
#